data_7deb79ee643622a86b9aaa3492a0bb17
#
_entry.id   7deb79ee643622a86b9aaa3492a0bb17
#
_cell.length_a   1.000
_cell.length_b   1.000
_cell.length_c   1.000
_cell.angle_alpha   90.00
_cell.angle_beta   90.00
_cell.angle_gamma   90.00
#
_symmetry.space_group_name_H-M   'P 1'
#
loop_
_entity.id
_entity.type
_entity.pdbx_description
1 polymer ?
#
loop_
_entity_poly.entity_id
_entity_poly.type
_entity_poly.pdbx_seq_one_letter_code
_entity_poly.pdbx_strand_id
1 'polypeptide(L)'
;NSGFLIMNLELMRRDDMVAKFIEASKADYLEFPDQDVLNQLCKKRILGLPPYCNSIRTFYLPQYKRFFLQKYTEQDWIEVHQHGTVHYTGAKPWNHFTVEFQLWWQYYEQLPEEIKEEWQINKKIRFLSGLYGTSLGTLMINGFQSLYRKLKYR
;
A
#
# COMPACT_ATOMS: atom_id res chain seq x y z
N ASN A 1 10.80 0.75 -3.73
CA ASN A 1 9.42 0.29 -3.81
C ASN A 1 8.80 0.72 -5.14
N SER A 2 8.36 -0.25 -5.93
CA SER A 2 7.79 -0.08 -7.30
C SER A 2 6.27 0.10 -7.32
N GLY A 3 5.61 0.23 -6.18
CA GLY A 3 4.15 0.35 -6.08
C GLY A 3 3.54 1.59 -6.73
N PHE A 4 4.35 2.65 -6.93
CA PHE A 4 3.97 3.82 -7.70
C PHE A 4 5.20 4.37 -8.43
N LEU A 5 5.12 4.43 -9.76
CA LEU A 5 6.22 4.85 -10.63
C LEU A 5 5.74 5.86 -11.66
N ILE A 6 6.54 6.91 -11.87
CA ILE A 6 6.43 7.82 -13.01
C ILE A 6 7.65 7.60 -13.88
N MET A 7 7.45 7.18 -15.13
CA MET A 7 8.53 6.78 -16.03
C MET A 7 8.60 7.70 -17.23
N ASN A 8 9.82 8.15 -17.59
CA ASN A 8 10.06 8.82 -18.86
C ASN A 8 10.21 7.76 -19.96
N LEU A 9 9.10 7.43 -20.61
CA LEU A 9 9.04 6.36 -21.62
C LEU A 9 9.86 6.67 -22.87
N GLU A 10 10.05 7.95 -23.22
CA GLU A 10 10.90 8.35 -24.34
C GLU A 10 12.37 8.01 -24.07
N LEU A 11 12.89 8.40 -22.91
CA LEU A 11 14.24 8.03 -22.49
C LEU A 11 14.42 6.51 -22.38
N MET A 12 13.41 5.80 -21.89
CA MET A 12 13.47 4.34 -21.79
C MET A 12 13.58 3.66 -23.15
N ARG A 13 12.82 4.14 -24.14
CA ARG A 13 12.91 3.63 -25.53
C ARG A 13 14.27 3.96 -26.15
N ARG A 14 14.71 5.21 -26.04
CA ARG A 14 16.01 5.66 -26.55
C ARG A 14 17.17 4.83 -26.01
N ASP A 15 17.11 4.49 -24.72
CA ASP A 15 18.19 3.78 -24.03
C ASP A 15 18.01 2.25 -24.09
N ASP A 16 17.06 1.73 -24.86
CA ASP A 16 16.69 0.32 -24.98
C ASP A 16 16.51 -0.39 -23.63
N MET A 17 15.77 0.25 -22.73
CA MET A 17 15.62 -0.25 -21.36
C MET A 17 14.81 -1.54 -21.29
N VAL A 18 13.92 -1.83 -22.24
CA VAL A 18 13.10 -3.04 -22.24
C VAL A 18 13.99 -4.28 -22.36
N ALA A 19 14.90 -4.31 -23.33
CA ALA A 19 15.84 -5.42 -23.48
C ALA A 19 16.74 -5.60 -22.24
N LYS A 20 17.20 -4.48 -21.66
CA LYS A 20 18.02 -4.51 -20.43
C LYS A 20 17.25 -5.04 -19.22
N PHE A 21 15.96 -4.65 -19.06
CA PHE A 21 15.12 -5.15 -17.97
C PHE A 21 14.85 -6.65 -18.11
N ILE A 22 14.55 -7.12 -19.33
CA ILE A 22 14.32 -8.54 -19.60
C ILE A 22 15.60 -9.35 -19.28
N GLU A 23 16.77 -8.86 -19.69
CA GLU A 23 18.02 -9.56 -19.38
C GLU A 23 18.34 -9.59 -17.90
N ALA A 24 18.24 -8.44 -17.22
CA ALA A 24 18.50 -8.34 -15.78
C ALA A 24 17.50 -9.15 -14.94
N SER A 25 16.26 -9.33 -15.40
CA SER A 25 15.24 -10.10 -14.66
C SER A 25 15.49 -11.61 -14.63
N LYS A 26 16.44 -12.12 -15.41
CA LYS A 26 16.82 -13.55 -15.42
C LYS A 26 17.76 -13.94 -14.28
N ALA A 27 18.24 -12.98 -13.50
CA ALA A 27 19.21 -13.24 -12.44
C ALA A 27 18.57 -13.94 -11.23
N ASP A 28 19.18 -15.02 -10.75
CA ASP A 28 18.65 -15.88 -9.68
C ASP A 28 18.70 -15.25 -8.29
N TYR A 29 19.46 -14.15 -8.11
CA TYR A 29 19.66 -13.48 -6.83
C TYR A 29 18.60 -12.40 -6.51
N LEU A 30 17.64 -12.19 -7.39
CA LEU A 30 16.62 -11.14 -7.20
C LEU A 30 15.62 -11.54 -6.11
N GLU A 31 15.55 -10.76 -5.04
CA GLU A 31 14.58 -10.94 -3.95
C GLU A 31 13.23 -10.28 -4.30
N PHE A 32 13.29 -9.07 -4.87
CA PHE A 32 12.16 -8.30 -5.38
C PHE A 32 12.42 -7.90 -6.83
N PRO A 33 12.16 -8.80 -7.79
CA PRO A 33 12.67 -8.68 -9.17
C PRO A 33 12.43 -7.33 -9.83
N ASP A 34 11.22 -6.76 -9.68
CA ASP A 34 10.86 -5.46 -10.24
C ASP A 34 11.64 -4.29 -9.61
N GLN A 35 11.79 -4.30 -8.28
CA GLN A 35 12.53 -3.27 -7.55
C GLN A 35 14.04 -3.40 -7.77
N ASP A 36 14.55 -4.62 -7.71
CA ASP A 36 15.99 -4.89 -7.81
C ASP A 36 16.51 -4.51 -9.20
N VAL A 37 15.78 -4.90 -10.25
CA VAL A 37 16.14 -4.56 -11.63
C VAL A 37 16.07 -3.04 -11.87
N LEU A 38 15.01 -2.35 -11.39
CA LEU A 38 14.92 -0.89 -11.48
C LEU A 38 16.06 -0.20 -10.73
N ASN A 39 16.37 -0.64 -9.50
CA ASN A 39 17.45 -0.07 -8.71
C ASN A 39 18.81 -0.28 -9.38
N GLN A 40 19.04 -1.44 -9.96
CA GLN A 40 20.29 -1.79 -10.62
C GLN A 40 20.51 -0.95 -11.88
N LEU A 41 19.53 -0.88 -12.76
CA LEU A 41 19.65 -0.24 -14.07
C LEU A 41 19.40 1.28 -14.04
N CYS A 42 18.65 1.78 -13.08
CA CYS A 42 18.28 3.19 -12.97
C CYS A 42 18.90 3.91 -11.77
N LYS A 43 19.84 3.31 -11.04
CA LYS A 43 20.39 3.76 -9.74
C LYS A 43 20.67 5.26 -9.61
N LYS A 44 21.19 5.91 -10.65
CA LYS A 44 21.53 7.36 -10.65
C LYS A 44 20.44 8.23 -11.32
N ARG A 45 19.33 7.64 -11.69
CA ARG A 45 18.25 8.28 -12.50
C ARG A 45 16.90 8.17 -11.82
N ILE A 46 16.88 7.74 -10.56
CA ILE A 46 15.67 7.64 -9.73
C ILE A 46 15.56 8.89 -8.87
N LEU A 47 14.43 9.58 -8.99
CA LEU A 47 14.03 10.65 -8.10
C LEU A 47 12.98 10.11 -7.12
N GLY A 48 13.21 10.31 -5.82
CA GLY A 48 12.24 9.93 -4.79
C GLY A 48 11.03 10.84 -4.81
N LEU A 49 9.85 10.24 -4.82
CA LEU A 49 8.58 10.97 -4.64
C LEU A 49 8.26 11.10 -3.14
N PRO A 50 7.42 12.09 -2.77
CA PRO A 50 6.91 12.20 -1.42
C PRO A 50 6.21 10.90 -0.95
N PRO A 51 6.28 10.55 0.34
CA PRO A 51 5.78 9.26 0.84
C PRO A 51 4.27 9.07 0.66
N TYR A 52 3.50 10.16 0.56
CA TYR A 52 2.06 10.08 0.32
C TYR A 52 1.70 9.57 -1.09
N CYS A 53 2.60 9.62 -2.07
CA CYS A 53 2.35 9.04 -3.40
C CYS A 53 2.26 7.51 -3.38
N ASN A 54 2.84 6.85 -2.36
CA ASN A 54 2.86 5.39 -2.23
C ASN A 54 2.95 5.00 -0.74
N SER A 55 1.88 5.22 -0.02
CA SER A 55 1.82 5.06 1.43
C SER A 55 1.65 3.60 1.81
N ILE A 56 2.74 2.97 2.21
CA ILE A 56 2.73 1.56 2.63
C ILE A 56 2.12 1.39 4.03
N ARG A 57 1.69 0.17 4.35
CA ARG A 57 1.00 -0.16 5.60
C ARG A 57 1.65 0.41 6.86
N THR A 58 2.96 0.38 6.96
CA THR A 58 3.69 0.85 8.15
C THR A 58 3.54 2.35 8.38
N PHE A 59 3.28 3.14 7.34
CA PHE A 59 3.09 4.58 7.44
C PHE A 59 1.78 4.97 8.14
N TYR A 60 0.82 4.05 8.21
CA TYR A 60 -0.46 4.26 8.92
C TYR A 60 -0.45 3.74 10.37
N LEU A 61 0.64 3.16 10.84
CA LEU A 61 0.72 2.54 12.15
C LEU A 61 1.53 3.41 13.12
N PRO A 62 0.91 3.94 14.21
CA PRO A 62 1.57 4.91 15.12
C PRO A 62 2.89 4.42 15.71
N GLN A 63 3.03 3.11 15.97
CA GLN A 63 4.27 2.53 16.50
C GLN A 63 5.46 2.65 15.54
N TYR A 64 5.22 2.89 14.24
CA TYR A 64 6.28 3.09 13.25
C TYR A 64 6.58 4.58 12.95
N LYS A 65 5.86 5.52 13.59
CA LYS A 65 6.07 6.95 13.37
C LYS A 65 7.52 7.37 13.59
N ARG A 66 8.16 6.87 14.66
CA ARG A 66 9.57 7.17 14.96
C ARG A 66 10.51 6.73 13.83
N PHE A 67 10.27 5.58 13.22
CA PHE A 67 11.06 5.09 12.08
C PHE A 67 10.78 5.90 10.81
N PHE A 68 9.51 6.27 10.58
CA PHE A 68 9.13 7.14 9.47
C PHE A 68 9.88 8.48 9.54
N LEU A 69 9.93 9.11 10.71
CA LEU A 69 10.59 10.41 10.94
C LEU A 69 12.12 10.36 10.86
N GLN A 70 12.74 9.19 10.77
CA GLN A 70 14.17 9.09 10.45
C GLN A 70 14.49 9.47 8.99
N LYS A 71 13.49 9.39 8.11
CA LYS A 71 13.66 9.64 6.68
C LYS A 71 12.78 10.76 6.15
N TYR A 72 11.63 10.97 6.76
CA TYR A 72 10.59 11.92 6.34
C TYR A 72 10.26 12.89 7.46
N THR A 73 9.49 13.93 7.16
CA THR A 73 9.11 14.98 8.11
C THR A 73 7.76 14.69 8.81
N GLU A 74 7.46 15.48 9.86
CA GLU A 74 6.11 15.47 10.47
C GLU A 74 5.03 15.88 9.47
N GLN A 75 5.33 16.83 8.58
CA GLN A 75 4.39 17.24 7.54
C GLN A 75 4.10 16.09 6.57
N ASP A 76 5.12 15.32 6.16
CA ASP A 76 4.93 14.12 5.35
C ASP A 76 4.05 13.07 6.05
N TRP A 77 4.18 12.94 7.37
CA TRP A 77 3.32 12.05 8.16
C TRP A 77 1.86 12.49 8.10
N ILE A 78 1.60 13.78 8.22
CA ILE A 78 0.24 14.35 8.11
C ILE A 78 -0.32 14.12 6.70
N GLU A 79 0.45 14.42 5.66
CA GLU A 79 0.05 14.25 4.26
C GLU A 79 -0.29 12.78 3.93
N VAL A 80 0.49 11.82 4.44
CA VAL A 80 0.20 10.38 4.30
C VAL A 80 -1.19 10.05 4.83
N HIS A 81 -1.59 10.60 6.00
CA HIS A 81 -2.87 10.30 6.63
C HIS A 81 -4.05 11.06 6.02
N GLN A 82 -3.81 12.21 5.39
CA GLN A 82 -4.85 13.03 4.78
C GLN A 82 -5.07 12.73 3.29
N HIS A 83 -3.99 12.48 2.55
CA HIS A 83 -4.00 12.43 1.09
C HIS A 83 -3.25 11.23 0.50
N GLY A 84 -2.75 10.33 1.35
CA GLY A 84 -1.89 9.24 0.91
C GLY A 84 -2.58 8.24 -0.02
N THR A 85 -1.92 7.92 -1.13
CA THR A 85 -2.31 6.77 -1.96
C THR A 85 -1.95 5.48 -1.25
N VAL A 86 -2.96 4.76 -0.76
CA VAL A 86 -2.75 3.56 0.08
C VAL A 86 -2.22 2.40 -0.74
N HIS A 87 -1.04 1.91 -0.37
CA HIS A 87 -0.47 0.69 -0.92
C HIS A 87 -0.60 -0.44 0.11
N TYR A 88 -1.55 -1.34 -0.11
CA TYR A 88 -1.80 -2.49 0.77
C TYR A 88 -0.70 -3.55 0.62
N THR A 89 0.48 -3.28 1.20
CA THR A 89 1.57 -4.25 1.30
C THR A 89 1.23 -5.33 2.32
N GLY A 90 1.39 -6.61 1.97
CA GLY A 90 1.05 -7.73 2.84
C GLY A 90 -0.46 -8.00 2.91
N ALA A 91 -1.08 -7.82 4.08
CA ALA A 91 -2.51 -8.06 4.28
C ALA A 91 -3.40 -7.20 3.38
N LYS A 92 -4.33 -7.84 2.69
CA LYS A 92 -5.23 -7.19 1.72
C LYS A 92 -6.63 -7.02 2.29
N PRO A 93 -7.33 -5.87 2.05
CA PRO A 93 -8.63 -5.57 2.67
C PRO A 93 -9.74 -6.55 2.31
N TRP A 94 -9.64 -7.29 1.21
CA TRP A 94 -10.60 -8.32 0.82
C TRP A 94 -10.41 -9.66 1.53
N ASN A 95 -9.27 -9.88 2.22
CA ASN A 95 -8.97 -11.10 2.95
C ASN A 95 -8.70 -10.87 4.43
N HIS A 96 -8.30 -9.66 4.81
CA HIS A 96 -7.87 -9.34 6.17
C HIS A 96 -8.32 -7.95 6.58
N PHE A 97 -8.54 -7.77 7.87
CA PHE A 97 -8.67 -6.44 8.43
C PHE A 97 -7.30 -5.75 8.47
N THR A 98 -7.17 -4.60 7.83
CA THR A 98 -5.89 -3.88 7.67
C THR A 98 -6.07 -2.37 7.79
N VAL A 99 -4.99 -1.59 7.59
CA VAL A 99 -5.05 -0.13 7.57
C VAL A 99 -5.96 0.36 6.44
N GLU A 100 -6.58 1.50 6.63
CA GLU A 100 -7.49 2.12 5.65
C GLU A 100 -8.50 1.11 5.04
N PHE A 101 -8.97 0.19 5.87
CA PHE A 101 -9.86 -0.90 5.48
C PHE A 101 -11.12 -0.41 4.78
N GLN A 102 -11.77 0.62 5.35
CA GLN A 102 -13.01 1.18 4.80
C GLN A 102 -12.81 1.89 3.46
N LEU A 103 -11.67 2.52 3.26
CA LEU A 103 -11.37 3.19 1.99
C LEU A 103 -11.47 2.20 0.81
N TRP A 104 -10.88 1.01 0.94
CA TRP A 104 -10.96 -0.02 -0.10
C TRP A 104 -12.41 -0.47 -0.34
N TRP A 105 -13.17 -0.70 0.73
CA TRP A 105 -14.55 -1.16 0.63
C TRP A 105 -15.47 -0.11 0.01
N GLN A 106 -15.26 1.18 0.26
CA GLN A 106 -15.99 2.26 -0.40
C GLN A 106 -15.84 2.22 -1.93
N TYR A 107 -14.63 1.95 -2.43
CA TYR A 107 -14.40 1.79 -3.87
C TYR A 107 -14.94 0.46 -4.40
N TYR A 108 -14.80 -0.62 -3.65
CA TYR A 108 -15.34 -1.93 -4.04
C TYR A 108 -16.86 -1.89 -4.23
N GLU A 109 -17.60 -1.22 -3.35
CA GLU A 109 -19.07 -1.14 -3.46
C GLU A 109 -19.53 -0.31 -4.67
N GLN A 110 -18.68 0.48 -5.29
CA GLN A 110 -18.97 1.22 -6.53
C GLN A 110 -18.74 0.40 -7.80
N LEU A 111 -18.16 -0.80 -7.70
CA LEU A 111 -17.94 -1.67 -8.84
C LEU A 111 -19.26 -2.25 -9.37
N PRO A 112 -19.38 -2.51 -10.69
CA PRO A 112 -20.48 -3.30 -11.25
C PRO A 112 -20.60 -4.68 -10.60
N GLU A 113 -21.82 -5.20 -10.49
CA GLU A 113 -22.06 -6.51 -9.83
C GLU A 113 -21.33 -7.65 -10.53
N GLU A 114 -21.24 -7.61 -11.87
CA GLU A 114 -20.54 -8.62 -12.67
C GLU A 114 -19.06 -8.76 -12.25
N ILE A 115 -18.41 -7.62 -11.91
CA ILE A 115 -17.01 -7.62 -11.43
C ILE A 115 -16.94 -8.13 -9.99
N LYS A 116 -17.92 -7.76 -9.14
CA LYS A 116 -17.97 -8.19 -7.74
C LYS A 116 -18.16 -9.72 -7.61
N GLU A 117 -18.92 -10.33 -8.51
CA GLU A 117 -19.18 -11.78 -8.51
C GLU A 117 -17.92 -12.60 -8.83
N GLU A 118 -17.01 -12.07 -9.64
CA GLU A 118 -15.73 -12.73 -9.96
C GLU A 118 -14.77 -12.77 -8.77
N TRP A 119 -14.96 -11.90 -7.78
CA TRP A 119 -14.04 -11.78 -6.66
C TRP A 119 -14.41 -12.70 -5.50
N GLN A 120 -13.52 -13.66 -5.21
CA GLN A 120 -13.66 -14.54 -4.04
C GLN A 120 -13.31 -13.80 -2.75
N ILE A 121 -14.23 -13.02 -2.24
CA ILE A 121 -14.06 -12.29 -0.99
C ILE A 121 -14.38 -13.17 0.21
N ASN A 122 -13.54 -13.12 1.24
CA ASN A 122 -13.79 -13.80 2.50
C ASN A 122 -15.09 -13.29 3.14
N LYS A 123 -16.08 -14.18 3.34
CA LYS A 123 -17.41 -13.87 3.89
C LYS A 123 -17.36 -13.18 5.25
N LYS A 124 -16.39 -13.55 6.12
CA LYS A 124 -16.19 -12.92 7.44
C LYS A 124 -15.73 -11.48 7.29
N ILE A 125 -14.84 -11.22 6.32
CA ILE A 125 -14.33 -9.88 6.04
C ILE A 125 -15.44 -9.01 5.42
N ARG A 126 -16.26 -9.56 4.54
CA ARG A 126 -17.43 -8.84 3.99
C ARG A 126 -18.44 -8.48 5.09
N PHE A 127 -18.73 -9.40 5.99
CA PHE A 127 -19.58 -9.11 7.16
C PHE A 127 -18.99 -7.99 8.03
N LEU A 128 -17.69 -8.04 8.30
CA LEU A 128 -16.97 -7.02 9.06
C LEU A 128 -17.02 -5.64 8.38
N SER A 129 -16.93 -5.58 7.05
CA SER A 129 -17.04 -4.32 6.30
C SER A 129 -18.43 -3.69 6.44
N GLY A 130 -19.48 -4.51 6.39
CA GLY A 130 -20.85 -4.06 6.63
C GLY A 130 -21.05 -3.50 8.03
N LEU A 131 -20.52 -4.17 9.06
CA LEU A 131 -20.56 -3.65 10.44
C LEU A 131 -19.79 -2.33 10.56
N TYR A 132 -18.62 -2.24 9.99
CA TYR A 132 -17.79 -1.03 10.02
C TYR A 132 -18.45 0.15 9.31
N GLY A 133 -19.31 -0.10 8.32
CA GLY A 133 -20.12 0.91 7.63
C GLY A 133 -21.21 1.55 8.51
N THR A 134 -21.51 0.99 9.69
CA THR A 134 -22.47 1.56 10.65
C THR A 134 -21.75 2.37 11.73
N SER A 135 -22.38 3.44 12.24
CA SER A 135 -21.78 4.28 13.30
C SER A 135 -21.45 3.48 14.56
N LEU A 136 -22.34 2.57 14.96
CA LEU A 136 -22.12 1.70 16.12
C LEU A 136 -20.99 0.68 15.88
N GLY A 137 -20.98 0.03 14.73
CA GLY A 137 -19.94 -0.92 14.36
C GLY A 137 -18.57 -0.26 14.25
N THR A 138 -18.49 0.93 13.68
CA THR A 138 -17.25 1.73 13.65
C THR A 138 -16.73 2.03 15.06
N LEU A 139 -17.62 2.47 15.97
CA LEU A 139 -17.26 2.74 17.37
C LEU A 139 -16.69 1.48 18.05
N MET A 140 -17.39 0.35 17.92
CA MET A 140 -16.99 -0.92 18.51
C MET A 140 -15.64 -1.40 17.97
N ILE A 141 -15.46 -1.41 16.65
CA ILE A 141 -14.22 -1.90 16.01
C ILE A 141 -13.03 -1.01 16.39
N ASN A 142 -13.19 0.31 16.38
CA ASN A 142 -12.15 1.24 16.80
C ASN A 142 -11.80 1.07 18.30
N GLY A 143 -12.79 0.83 19.15
CA GLY A 143 -12.59 0.52 20.55
C GLY A 143 -11.77 -0.76 20.76
N PHE A 144 -12.12 -1.85 20.08
CA PHE A 144 -11.36 -3.11 20.13
C PHE A 144 -9.93 -2.95 19.59
N GLN A 145 -9.73 -2.21 18.49
CA GLN A 145 -8.40 -1.94 17.98
C GLN A 145 -7.54 -1.17 18.97
N SER A 146 -8.10 -0.13 19.59
CA SER A 146 -7.40 0.66 20.61
C SER A 146 -6.97 -0.21 21.78
N LEU A 147 -7.88 -1.05 22.28
CA LEU A 147 -7.60 -1.98 23.37
C LEU A 147 -6.53 -3.01 22.97
N TYR A 148 -6.66 -3.63 21.80
CA TYR A 148 -5.68 -4.60 21.30
C TYR A 148 -4.28 -3.99 21.15
N ARG A 149 -4.17 -2.76 20.62
CA ARG A 149 -2.88 -2.06 20.53
C ARG A 149 -2.27 -1.80 21.89
N LYS A 150 -3.07 -1.37 22.88
CA LYS A 150 -2.59 -1.16 24.26
C LYS A 150 -2.08 -2.44 24.92
N LEU A 151 -2.68 -3.60 24.62
CA LEU A 151 -2.27 -4.88 25.20
C LEU A 151 -1.04 -5.48 24.51
N LYS A 152 -0.92 -5.30 23.20
CA LYS A 152 0.16 -5.93 22.41
C LYS A 152 1.48 -5.14 22.40
N TYR A 153 1.42 -3.83 22.62
CA TYR A 153 2.59 -2.95 22.53
C TYR A 153 2.89 -2.24 23.87
N ARG A 154 2.44 -2.84 24.97
CA ARG A 154 2.95 -2.58 26.31
C ARG A 154 4.22 -3.40 26.53
#